data_3c9d32947af11b6ebdfec2ce89c7266b
#
_entry.id   3c9d32947af11b6ebdfec2ce89c7266b
#
_cell.length_a   1.000
_cell.length_b   1.000
_cell.length_c   1.000
_cell.angle_alpha   90.00
_cell.angle_beta   90.00
_cell.angle_gamma   90.00
#
_symmetry.space_group_name_H-M   'P 1'
#
loop_
_entity.id
_entity.type
_entity.pdbx_description
1 polymer ?
#
loop_
_entity_poly.entity_id
_entity_poly.type
_entity_poly.pdbx_seq_one_letter_code
_entity_poly.pdbx_strand_id
1 'polypeptide(L)'
;LHFTLDNFHYSRMFDGFAAAGLRKVERDLQDLGIEIECFDLNFDRALFSRVPGGGMAADEYAIAASILEADAWINIPVAKTHGAKITASMKNQYGLLPGHIYGWNKGRGTDVRDGIPHAPRIVDESFVDLMLITEPDFVVTDLIRGSEGGAFNDTYHRSNIIVAGRNPIAADLVTARLMGFNPDDLEFAELAARRGHGPGEYANVKVRGALVEPLVSRWIKAGLDYGGEWKEQANYGKSPRRWSLFGPVAADHSFDDIATLNPAP
;
A
#
# COMPACT_ATOMS: atom_id res chain seq x y z
N LEU A 1 17.88 -12.68 -17.00
CA LEU A 1 16.48 -12.87 -17.41
C LEU A 1 15.97 -11.56 -17.98
N HIS A 2 15.81 -11.49 -19.32
CA HIS A 2 15.13 -10.38 -19.95
C HIS A 2 13.62 -10.62 -19.80
N PHE A 3 13.00 -9.83 -18.94
CA PHE A 3 11.55 -9.77 -18.86
C PHE A 3 11.03 -8.97 -20.06
N THR A 4 9.95 -9.43 -20.66
CA THR A 4 9.28 -8.72 -21.74
C THR A 4 8.68 -7.40 -21.23
N LEU A 5 8.40 -6.48 -22.14
CA LEU A 5 7.83 -5.16 -21.83
C LEU A 5 6.59 -5.20 -20.92
N ASP A 6 5.84 -6.28 -20.95
CA ASP A 6 4.62 -6.46 -20.17
C ASP A 6 4.90 -6.68 -18.67
N ASN A 7 6.13 -7.09 -18.34
CA ASN A 7 6.58 -7.32 -16.96
C ASN A 7 7.52 -6.24 -16.46
N PHE A 8 7.57 -5.15 -17.17
CA PHE A 8 8.46 -4.04 -17.00
C PHE A 8 8.49 -3.43 -15.58
N HIS A 9 7.36 -3.42 -14.89
CA HIS A 9 7.26 -2.81 -13.57
C HIS A 9 7.89 -3.66 -12.47
N TYR A 10 7.93 -4.95 -12.62
CA TYR A 10 8.48 -5.87 -11.62
C TYR A 10 9.99 -5.83 -11.55
N SER A 11 10.64 -5.72 -12.72
CA SER A 11 12.11 -5.69 -12.79
C SER A 11 12.73 -4.37 -12.30
N ARG A 12 11.92 -3.33 -12.08
CA ARG A 12 12.40 -1.99 -11.69
C ARG A 12 12.49 -1.74 -10.19
N MET A 13 12.04 -2.65 -9.35
CA MET A 13 12.16 -2.46 -7.90
C MET A 13 13.63 -2.37 -7.47
N PHE A 14 14.51 -3.19 -8.03
CA PHE A 14 15.95 -3.12 -7.75
C PHE A 14 16.59 -1.81 -8.25
N ASP A 15 16.16 -1.30 -9.40
CA ASP A 15 16.55 0.04 -9.86
C ASP A 15 16.03 1.12 -8.92
N GLY A 16 14.79 0.95 -8.43
CA GLY A 16 14.19 1.82 -7.42
C GLY A 16 14.96 1.81 -6.10
N PHE A 17 15.36 0.65 -5.61
CA PHE A 17 16.20 0.52 -4.41
C PHE A 17 17.55 1.21 -4.59
N ALA A 18 18.17 1.06 -5.77
CA ALA A 18 19.43 1.72 -6.08
C ALA A 18 19.27 3.24 -6.16
N ALA A 19 18.24 3.73 -6.86
CA ALA A 19 17.95 5.17 -7.01
C ALA A 19 17.60 5.84 -5.69
N ALA A 20 16.91 5.12 -4.79
CA ALA A 20 16.59 5.58 -3.45
C ALA A 20 17.78 5.48 -2.46
N GLY A 21 18.91 4.94 -2.90
CA GLY A 21 20.09 4.73 -2.04
C GLY A 21 20.00 3.54 -1.09
N LEU A 22 18.92 2.76 -1.13
CA LEU A 22 18.70 1.63 -0.22
C LEU A 22 19.76 0.54 -0.39
N ARG A 23 20.20 0.29 -1.64
CA ARG A 23 21.29 -0.67 -1.91
C ARG A 23 22.62 -0.26 -1.30
N LYS A 24 22.85 1.05 -1.11
CA LYS A 24 24.04 1.53 -0.38
C LYS A 24 23.88 1.29 1.12
N VAL A 25 22.71 1.62 1.67
CA VAL A 25 22.41 1.39 3.10
C VAL A 25 22.52 -0.09 3.44
N GLU A 26 22.00 -0.97 2.59
CA GLU A 26 22.11 -2.42 2.74
C GLU A 26 23.57 -2.86 2.88
N ARG A 27 24.44 -2.45 1.95
CA ARG A 27 25.89 -2.78 2.03
C ARG A 27 26.55 -2.21 3.28
N ASP A 28 26.29 -0.91 3.57
CA ASP A 28 26.88 -0.25 4.73
C ASP A 28 26.53 -0.97 6.05
N LEU A 29 25.29 -1.50 6.16
CA LEU A 29 24.83 -2.24 7.33
C LEU A 29 25.37 -3.68 7.35
N GLN A 30 25.46 -4.34 6.20
CA GLN A 30 26.09 -5.66 6.09
C GLN A 30 27.57 -5.61 6.50
N ASP A 31 28.29 -4.54 6.13
CA ASP A 31 29.68 -4.31 6.55
C ASP A 31 29.83 -4.15 8.08
N LEU A 32 28.75 -3.76 8.76
CA LEU A 32 28.65 -3.70 10.22
C LEU A 32 28.19 -5.04 10.85
N GLY A 33 28.01 -6.09 10.05
CA GLY A 33 27.54 -7.39 10.50
C GLY A 33 26.04 -7.49 10.75
N ILE A 34 25.25 -6.53 10.24
CA ILE A 34 23.78 -6.56 10.32
C ILE A 34 23.26 -7.34 9.13
N GLU A 35 22.48 -8.38 9.39
CA GLU A 35 21.78 -9.12 8.36
C GLU A 35 20.60 -8.29 7.84
N ILE A 36 20.68 -7.86 6.59
CA ILE A 36 19.67 -7.01 5.93
C ILE A 36 19.68 -7.28 4.43
N GLU A 37 18.51 -7.20 3.83
CA GLU A 37 18.29 -7.44 2.40
C GLU A 37 17.23 -6.48 1.84
N CYS A 38 17.49 -5.94 0.64
CA CYS A 38 16.49 -5.27 -0.19
C CYS A 38 15.74 -6.33 -1.00
N PHE A 39 14.53 -6.63 -0.61
CA PHE A 39 13.72 -7.70 -1.15
C PHE A 39 12.49 -7.19 -1.91
N ASP A 40 12.20 -7.75 -3.08
CA ASP A 40 11.02 -7.42 -3.87
C ASP A 40 9.89 -8.41 -3.61
N LEU A 41 8.85 -7.97 -2.89
CA LEU A 41 7.69 -8.79 -2.54
C LEU A 41 6.91 -9.32 -3.77
N ASN A 42 7.14 -8.76 -4.98
CA ASN A 42 6.53 -9.33 -6.20
C ASN A 42 7.11 -10.69 -6.58
N PHE A 43 8.29 -11.02 -6.08
CA PHE A 43 8.94 -12.33 -6.27
C PHE A 43 8.81 -13.25 -5.05
N ASP A 44 8.14 -12.79 -4.03
CA ASP A 44 7.89 -13.59 -2.84
C ASP A 44 6.82 -14.67 -3.10
N ARG A 45 6.88 -15.71 -2.32
CA ARG A 45 5.80 -16.68 -2.19
C ARG A 45 4.53 -15.97 -1.74
N ALA A 46 3.41 -16.27 -2.35
CA ALA A 46 2.12 -15.70 -1.98
C ALA A 46 1.30 -16.70 -1.16
N LEU A 47 0.75 -16.25 -0.05
CA LEU A 47 -0.13 -17.05 0.80
C LEU A 47 -1.52 -16.46 0.80
N PHE A 48 -2.53 -17.28 0.53
CA PHE A 48 -3.93 -16.88 0.68
C PHE A 48 -4.29 -16.81 2.16
N SER A 49 -4.69 -15.64 2.59
CA SER A 49 -5.03 -15.35 3.97
C SER A 49 -6.44 -14.82 4.07
N ARG A 50 -7.24 -15.46 4.92
CA ARG A 50 -8.61 -15.04 5.17
C ARG A 50 -8.64 -13.82 6.08
N VAL A 51 -9.57 -12.91 5.79
CA VAL A 51 -9.83 -11.75 6.65
C VAL A 51 -10.45 -12.25 7.96
N PRO A 52 -9.85 -11.94 9.12
CA PRO A 52 -10.42 -12.28 10.41
C PRO A 52 -11.85 -11.73 10.59
N GLY A 53 -12.79 -12.62 10.86
CA GLY A 53 -14.20 -12.25 11.00
C GLY A 53 -14.94 -11.96 9.70
N GLY A 54 -14.35 -12.34 8.54
CA GLY A 54 -14.89 -12.10 7.20
C GLY A 54 -14.49 -10.72 6.65
N GLY A 55 -14.33 -10.62 5.34
CA GLY A 55 -13.95 -9.38 4.67
C GLY A 55 -15.14 -8.49 4.33
N MET A 56 -14.85 -7.23 4.04
CA MET A 56 -15.83 -6.26 3.54
C MET A 56 -15.80 -6.21 2.01
N ALA A 57 -14.61 -6.15 1.42
CA ALA A 57 -14.41 -6.16 -0.03
C ALA A 57 -14.16 -7.59 -0.54
N ALA A 58 -13.44 -8.42 0.22
CA ALA A 58 -13.24 -9.84 -0.07
C ALA A 58 -12.88 -10.63 1.20
N ASP A 59 -13.29 -11.89 1.24
CA ASP A 59 -13.00 -12.77 2.39
C ASP A 59 -11.55 -13.23 2.48
N GLU A 60 -10.78 -13.12 1.38
CA GLU A 60 -9.45 -13.69 1.27
C GLU A 60 -8.56 -12.87 0.33
N TYR A 61 -7.29 -12.72 0.69
CA TYR A 61 -6.28 -12.04 -0.11
C TYR A 61 -5.00 -12.88 -0.20
N ALA A 62 -4.33 -12.82 -1.35
CA ALA A 62 -2.97 -13.32 -1.47
C ALA A 62 -1.99 -12.27 -0.95
N ILE A 63 -1.21 -12.62 0.04
CA ILE A 63 -0.24 -11.74 0.70
C ILE A 63 1.16 -12.34 0.52
N ALA A 64 2.15 -11.47 0.38
CA ALA A 64 3.56 -11.89 0.37
C ALA A 64 3.91 -12.62 1.66
N ALA A 65 4.48 -13.82 1.55
CA ALA A 65 4.73 -14.70 2.69
C ALA A 65 5.68 -14.08 3.73
N SER A 66 6.71 -13.36 3.28
CA SER A 66 7.66 -12.69 4.16
C SER A 66 6.99 -11.74 5.17
N ILE A 67 5.85 -11.15 4.79
CA ILE A 67 5.09 -10.28 5.70
C ILE A 67 4.37 -11.09 6.77
N LEU A 68 3.77 -12.22 6.37
CA LEU A 68 3.02 -13.08 7.29
C LEU A 68 3.91 -13.88 8.23
N GLU A 69 5.16 -14.12 7.82
CA GLU A 69 6.15 -14.91 8.56
C GLU A 69 7.12 -14.02 9.37
N ALA A 70 7.06 -12.69 9.21
CA ALA A 70 7.88 -11.76 9.97
C ALA A 70 7.47 -11.72 11.45
N ASP A 71 8.42 -11.69 12.36
CA ASP A 71 8.19 -11.49 13.81
C ASP A 71 7.64 -10.09 14.11
N ALA A 72 7.99 -9.11 13.28
CA ALA A 72 7.46 -7.76 13.31
C ALA A 72 7.66 -7.09 11.95
N TRP A 73 6.73 -6.22 11.54
CA TRP A 73 6.91 -5.41 10.36
C TRP A 73 6.55 -3.94 10.58
N ILE A 74 7.33 -3.07 9.95
CA ILE A 74 7.18 -1.63 10.04
C ILE A 74 6.75 -1.09 8.69
N ASN A 75 5.64 -0.38 8.68
CA ASN A 75 5.09 0.26 7.49
C ASN A 75 5.68 1.68 7.33
N ILE A 76 6.42 1.92 6.24
CA ILE A 76 7.11 3.21 6.02
C ILE A 76 6.63 3.85 4.71
N PRO A 77 5.41 4.41 4.68
CA PRO A 77 4.87 5.06 3.49
C PRO A 77 5.43 6.48 3.31
N VAL A 78 5.54 6.91 2.05
CA VAL A 78 5.68 8.32 1.70
C VAL A 78 4.30 8.88 1.43
N ALA A 79 3.92 9.96 2.13
CA ALA A 79 2.64 10.61 1.95
C ALA A 79 2.48 11.18 0.53
N LYS A 80 1.30 10.97 -0.07
CA LYS A 80 0.95 11.49 -1.39
C LYS A 80 -0.53 11.83 -1.45
N THR A 81 -0.90 12.80 -2.27
CA THR A 81 -2.31 12.94 -2.64
C THR A 81 -2.68 11.93 -3.70
N HIS A 82 -3.89 11.40 -3.64
CA HIS A 82 -4.37 10.33 -4.50
C HIS A 82 -5.86 10.45 -4.76
N GLY A 83 -6.40 9.73 -5.73
CA GLY A 83 -7.84 9.62 -5.94
C GLY A 83 -8.60 9.07 -4.72
N ALA A 84 -7.98 8.19 -3.97
CA ALA A 84 -8.47 7.78 -2.66
C ALA A 84 -8.07 8.77 -1.53
N LYS A 85 -8.08 10.07 -1.82
CA LYS A 85 -7.69 11.21 -0.98
C LYS A 85 -6.19 11.25 -0.69
N ILE A 86 -5.68 10.31 0.11
CA ILE A 86 -4.26 10.20 0.44
C ILE A 86 -3.73 8.80 0.21
N THR A 87 -2.44 8.71 -0.03
CA THR A 87 -1.65 7.51 0.16
C THR A 87 -0.81 7.72 1.41
N ALA A 88 -1.03 6.91 2.42
CA ALA A 88 -0.24 6.83 3.64
C ALA A 88 -0.24 5.37 4.10
N SER A 89 -0.35 5.08 5.40
CA SER A 89 -0.11 3.74 5.91
C SER A 89 -1.14 2.71 5.44
N MET A 90 -2.43 3.05 5.44
CA MET A 90 -3.48 2.12 5.04
C MET A 90 -3.35 1.72 3.56
N LYS A 91 -3.20 2.70 2.66
CA LYS A 91 -3.03 2.43 1.23
C LYS A 91 -1.68 1.78 0.91
N ASN A 92 -0.63 2.02 1.69
CA ASN A 92 0.69 1.42 1.44
C ASN A 92 0.66 -0.11 1.56
N GLN A 93 -0.30 -0.66 2.30
CA GLN A 93 -0.50 -2.11 2.43
C GLN A 93 -0.85 -2.79 1.09
N TYR A 94 -1.30 -2.06 0.09
CA TYR A 94 -1.42 -2.62 -1.27
C TYR A 94 -0.07 -3.10 -1.82
N GLY A 95 1.06 -2.58 -1.30
CA GLY A 95 2.40 -3.08 -1.60
C GLY A 95 2.64 -4.53 -1.17
N LEU A 96 1.87 -5.04 -0.21
CA LEU A 96 1.95 -6.42 0.28
C LEU A 96 1.31 -7.45 -0.66
N LEU A 97 0.52 -6.96 -1.61
CA LEU A 97 -0.17 -7.78 -2.61
C LEU A 97 0.80 -8.07 -3.75
N PRO A 98 1.16 -9.33 -4.03
CA PRO A 98 2.10 -9.67 -5.09
C PRO A 98 1.59 -9.26 -6.46
N GLY A 99 2.43 -8.54 -7.21
CA GLY A 99 2.07 -8.03 -8.53
C GLY A 99 1.86 -9.12 -9.58
N HIS A 100 2.47 -10.28 -9.42
CA HIS A 100 2.25 -11.43 -10.31
C HIS A 100 0.84 -12.02 -10.19
N ILE A 101 0.10 -11.71 -9.09
CA ILE A 101 -1.30 -12.11 -8.90
C ILE A 101 -2.23 -10.96 -9.26
N TYR A 102 -1.99 -9.77 -8.69
CA TYR A 102 -2.92 -8.64 -8.77
C TYR A 102 -2.62 -7.64 -9.90
N GLY A 103 -1.60 -7.88 -10.71
CA GLY A 103 -1.11 -6.93 -11.68
C GLY A 103 -0.28 -5.79 -11.03
N TRP A 104 0.43 -5.02 -11.84
CA TRP A 104 1.38 -4.02 -11.36
C TRP A 104 0.74 -2.86 -10.58
N ASN A 105 -0.41 -2.41 -11.00
CA ASN A 105 -1.15 -1.32 -10.33
C ASN A 105 -2.11 -1.81 -9.25
N LYS A 106 -2.24 -3.14 -9.10
CA LYS A 106 -3.12 -3.81 -8.13
C LYS A 106 -4.60 -3.40 -8.24
N GLY A 107 -4.95 -2.73 -9.31
CA GLY A 107 -6.26 -2.15 -9.54
C GLY A 107 -6.96 -2.62 -10.82
N ARG A 108 -6.40 -3.64 -11.47
CA ARG A 108 -7.03 -4.24 -12.64
C ARG A 108 -7.90 -5.40 -12.19
N GLY A 109 -9.15 -5.37 -12.61
CA GLY A 109 -10.10 -6.44 -12.32
C GLY A 109 -11.40 -5.91 -11.77
N THR A 110 -12.42 -6.72 -11.87
CA THR A 110 -13.75 -6.49 -11.28
C THR A 110 -13.92 -7.27 -9.97
N ASP A 111 -12.99 -8.17 -9.69
CA ASP A 111 -12.92 -9.02 -8.51
C ASP A 111 -11.58 -8.75 -7.81
N VAL A 112 -11.58 -8.72 -6.51
CA VAL A 112 -10.37 -8.53 -5.69
C VAL A 112 -9.30 -9.62 -5.93
N ARG A 113 -9.67 -10.76 -6.49
CA ARG A 113 -8.74 -11.80 -6.92
C ARG A 113 -7.98 -11.44 -8.19
N ASP A 114 -8.54 -10.54 -9.01
CA ASP A 114 -7.94 -10.10 -10.27
C ASP A 114 -7.27 -8.74 -10.16
N GLY A 115 -7.41 -8.10 -9.02
CA GLY A 115 -6.97 -6.76 -8.71
C GLY A 115 -8.05 -6.04 -7.93
N ILE A 116 -7.66 -5.20 -6.99
CA ILE A 116 -8.63 -4.51 -6.14
C ILE A 116 -9.23 -3.36 -6.96
N PRO A 117 -10.54 -3.35 -7.19
CA PRO A 117 -11.19 -2.24 -7.88
C PRO A 117 -10.96 -0.94 -7.10
N HIS A 118 -10.42 0.09 -7.77
CA HIS A 118 -10.20 1.40 -7.16
C HIS A 118 -11.49 2.24 -7.11
N ALA A 119 -12.64 1.59 -6.96
CA ALA A 119 -13.91 2.25 -6.79
C ALA A 119 -14.05 2.82 -5.36
N PRO A 120 -14.71 3.95 -5.19
CA PRO A 120 -15.05 4.46 -3.85
C PRO A 120 -15.66 3.35 -3.01
N ARG A 121 -15.46 3.39 -1.71
CA ARG A 121 -15.87 2.39 -0.74
C ARG A 121 -15.13 1.05 -0.85
N ILE A 122 -15.06 0.40 -2.02
CA ILE A 122 -14.33 -0.88 -2.18
C ILE A 122 -12.85 -0.72 -1.81
N VAL A 123 -12.25 0.42 -2.18
CA VAL A 123 -10.87 0.76 -1.80
C VAL A 123 -10.74 0.88 -0.28
N ASP A 124 -11.65 1.60 0.37
CA ASP A 124 -11.63 1.80 1.82
C ASP A 124 -11.90 0.48 2.57
N GLU A 125 -12.86 -0.32 2.09
CA GLU A 125 -13.16 -1.65 2.60
C GLU A 125 -11.94 -2.58 2.49
N SER A 126 -11.25 -2.58 1.35
CA SER A 126 -10.06 -3.41 1.14
C SER A 126 -8.86 -2.97 1.97
N PHE A 127 -8.73 -1.68 2.30
CA PHE A 127 -7.70 -1.21 3.25
C PHE A 127 -7.91 -1.82 4.63
N VAL A 128 -9.17 -1.88 5.09
CA VAL A 128 -9.51 -2.48 6.37
C VAL A 128 -9.30 -3.98 6.35
N ASP A 129 -9.73 -4.66 5.29
CA ASP A 129 -9.52 -6.10 5.14
C ASP A 129 -8.04 -6.46 5.21
N LEU A 130 -7.18 -5.74 4.46
CA LEU A 130 -5.73 -5.96 4.48
C LEU A 130 -5.13 -5.67 5.85
N MET A 131 -5.54 -4.59 6.50
CA MET A 131 -5.08 -4.27 7.85
C MET A 131 -5.44 -5.38 8.84
N LEU A 132 -6.63 -5.96 8.74
CA LEU A 132 -7.06 -7.05 9.62
C LEU A 132 -6.22 -8.34 9.43
N ILE A 133 -5.66 -8.55 8.24
CA ILE A 133 -4.75 -9.67 7.97
C ILE A 133 -3.32 -9.34 8.43
N THR A 134 -2.87 -8.12 8.17
CA THR A 134 -1.46 -7.72 8.26
C THR A 134 -1.30 -6.41 9.02
N GLU A 135 -1.87 -6.29 10.22
CA GLU A 135 -1.73 -5.08 11.02
C GLU A 135 -0.24 -4.81 11.30
N PRO A 136 0.30 -3.62 10.91
CA PRO A 136 1.69 -3.31 11.16
C PRO A 136 1.95 -3.08 12.65
N ASP A 137 3.08 -3.56 13.14
CA ASP A 137 3.53 -3.30 14.52
C ASP A 137 3.84 -1.82 14.75
N PHE A 138 4.31 -1.15 13.69
CA PHE A 138 4.64 0.27 13.74
C PHE A 138 4.51 0.92 12.35
N VAL A 139 4.20 2.21 12.36
CA VAL A 139 4.10 3.03 11.16
C VAL A 139 5.02 4.23 11.28
N VAL A 140 5.73 4.56 10.20
CA VAL A 140 6.52 5.78 10.06
C VAL A 140 6.17 6.43 8.73
N THR A 141 5.26 7.38 8.73
CA THR A 141 4.84 8.10 7.52
C THR A 141 5.77 9.27 7.24
N ASP A 142 6.40 9.25 6.08
CA ASP A 142 7.28 10.31 5.61
C ASP A 142 6.45 11.42 4.91
N LEU A 143 6.40 12.59 5.52
CA LEU A 143 5.92 13.85 4.94
C LEU A 143 7.09 14.85 4.75
N ILE A 144 8.34 14.40 4.73
CA ILE A 144 9.47 15.29 4.45
C ILE A 144 9.27 15.89 3.07
N ARG A 145 9.00 15.03 2.08
CA ARG A 145 8.67 15.42 0.71
C ARG A 145 7.77 14.38 0.07
N GLY A 146 6.53 14.75 -0.22
CA GLY A 146 5.56 13.86 -0.83
C GLY A 146 5.02 14.37 -2.16
N SER A 147 4.49 13.50 -3.02
CA SER A 147 3.87 13.87 -4.29
C SER A 147 2.49 14.45 -4.05
N GLU A 148 2.16 15.56 -4.73
CA GLU A 148 0.85 16.20 -4.66
C GLU A 148 0.23 16.37 -6.06
N GLY A 149 -1.09 16.57 -6.13
CA GLY A 149 -1.82 16.62 -7.40
C GLY A 149 -2.03 15.23 -8.04
N GLY A 150 -1.60 14.17 -7.36
CA GLY A 150 -1.67 12.78 -7.80
C GLY A 150 -0.42 11.99 -7.41
N ALA A 151 -0.56 10.68 -7.27
CA ALA A 151 0.52 9.82 -6.77
C ALA A 151 1.73 9.68 -7.71
N PHE A 152 1.54 10.01 -8.99
CA PHE A 152 2.57 9.88 -10.03
C PHE A 152 2.92 11.23 -10.69
N ASN A 153 2.53 12.34 -10.05
CA ASN A 153 2.89 13.68 -10.52
C ASN A 153 4.31 14.06 -10.14
N ASP A 154 4.91 14.91 -10.98
CA ASP A 154 6.22 15.52 -10.71
C ASP A 154 6.12 16.74 -9.78
N THR A 155 4.95 17.01 -9.21
CA THR A 155 4.72 18.08 -8.23
C THR A 155 4.90 17.52 -6.83
N TYR A 156 5.67 18.25 -6.02
CA TYR A 156 6.04 17.79 -4.68
C TYR A 156 5.74 18.86 -3.64
N HIS A 157 5.16 18.43 -2.54
CA HIS A 157 5.03 19.23 -1.32
C HIS A 157 6.12 18.86 -0.31
N ARG A 158 6.70 19.87 0.35
CA ARG A 158 7.70 19.67 1.38
C ARG A 158 7.19 20.18 2.71
N SER A 159 6.91 19.25 3.64
CA SER A 159 6.47 19.57 5.00
C SER A 159 7.58 19.42 6.03
N ASN A 160 8.62 18.61 5.77
CA ASN A 160 9.68 18.25 6.73
C ASN A 160 9.14 17.64 8.04
N ILE A 161 8.12 16.80 7.94
CA ILE A 161 7.44 16.16 9.06
C ILE A 161 7.55 14.65 8.92
N ILE A 162 7.63 13.96 10.06
CA ILE A 162 7.44 12.52 10.17
C ILE A 162 6.30 12.30 11.15
N VAL A 163 5.36 11.43 10.78
CA VAL A 163 4.31 10.91 11.67
C VAL A 163 4.62 9.46 11.99
N ALA A 164 4.67 9.12 13.27
CA ALA A 164 4.95 7.75 13.69
C ALA A 164 3.96 7.28 14.77
N GLY A 165 3.61 5.99 14.74
CA GLY A 165 2.69 5.42 15.71
C GLY A 165 2.46 3.93 15.51
N ARG A 166 1.81 3.31 16.48
CA ARG A 166 1.47 1.88 16.40
C ARG A 166 0.16 1.62 15.65
N ASN A 167 -0.76 2.59 15.66
CA ASN A 167 -2.03 2.42 15.00
C ASN A 167 -2.00 3.08 13.61
N PRO A 168 -2.13 2.31 12.52
CA PRO A 168 -2.04 2.82 11.15
C PRO A 168 -3.14 3.82 10.81
N ILE A 169 -4.34 3.63 11.35
CA ILE A 169 -5.49 4.51 11.12
C ILE A 169 -5.24 5.87 11.78
N ALA A 170 -4.80 5.86 13.05
CA ALA A 170 -4.48 7.09 13.76
C ALA A 170 -3.36 7.88 13.06
N ALA A 171 -2.34 7.19 12.56
CA ALA A 171 -1.26 7.81 11.78
C ALA A 171 -1.80 8.47 10.50
N ASP A 172 -2.71 7.80 9.80
CA ASP A 172 -3.30 8.33 8.56
C ASP A 172 -4.25 9.50 8.81
N LEU A 173 -5.03 9.49 9.90
CA LEU A 173 -5.87 10.63 10.28
C LEU A 173 -5.02 11.88 10.57
N VAL A 174 -3.92 11.72 11.31
CA VAL A 174 -2.97 12.83 11.56
C VAL A 174 -2.29 13.29 10.27
N THR A 175 -1.89 12.36 9.43
CA THR A 175 -1.29 12.64 8.12
C THR A 175 -2.25 13.44 7.24
N ALA A 176 -3.51 13.03 7.15
CA ALA A 176 -4.54 13.73 6.40
C ALA A 176 -4.72 15.18 6.91
N ARG A 177 -4.76 15.36 8.24
CA ARG A 177 -4.86 16.68 8.84
C ARG A 177 -3.68 17.57 8.46
N LEU A 178 -2.45 17.05 8.58
CA LEU A 178 -1.22 17.77 8.22
C LEU A 178 -1.20 18.17 6.74
N MET A 179 -1.78 17.34 5.86
CA MET A 179 -1.90 17.59 4.43
C MET A 179 -3.06 18.54 4.07
N GLY A 180 -3.82 19.03 5.07
CA GLY A 180 -4.94 19.97 4.87
C GLY A 180 -6.22 19.33 4.37
N PHE A 181 -6.36 18.00 4.51
CA PHE A 181 -7.63 17.30 4.32
C PHE A 181 -8.45 17.35 5.61
N ASN A 182 -9.76 17.11 5.49
CA ASN A 182 -10.55 16.72 6.65
C ASN A 182 -10.28 15.24 6.92
N PRO A 183 -9.70 14.88 8.09
CA PRO A 183 -9.39 13.48 8.38
C PRO A 183 -10.63 12.57 8.42
N ASP A 184 -11.77 13.09 8.86
CA ASP A 184 -13.01 12.33 9.00
C ASP A 184 -13.67 12.00 7.64
N ASP A 185 -13.11 12.54 6.54
CA ASP A 185 -13.47 12.09 5.20
C ASP A 185 -12.81 10.75 4.80
N LEU A 186 -11.91 10.19 5.62
CA LEU A 186 -11.27 8.90 5.38
C LEU A 186 -12.20 7.77 5.85
N GLU A 187 -13.03 7.25 4.94
CA GLU A 187 -14.07 6.26 5.25
C GLU A 187 -13.54 5.00 5.93
N PHE A 188 -12.33 4.57 5.58
CA PHE A 188 -11.72 3.41 6.20
C PHE A 188 -11.56 3.53 7.73
N ALA A 189 -11.46 4.76 8.27
CA ALA A 189 -11.33 4.96 9.71
C ALA A 189 -12.60 4.55 10.46
N GLU A 190 -13.76 4.96 9.96
CA GLU A 190 -15.05 4.55 10.51
C GLU A 190 -15.29 3.04 10.31
N LEU A 191 -14.97 2.52 9.13
CA LEU A 191 -15.11 1.09 8.82
C LEU A 191 -14.29 0.22 9.78
N ALA A 192 -13.04 0.60 10.05
CA ALA A 192 -12.17 -0.10 10.97
C ALA A 192 -12.67 0.00 12.42
N ALA A 193 -13.17 1.16 12.83
CA ALA A 193 -13.74 1.34 14.17
C ALA A 193 -14.95 0.44 14.42
N ARG A 194 -15.81 0.23 13.43
CA ARG A 194 -16.93 -0.73 13.49
C ARG A 194 -16.45 -2.18 13.68
N ARG A 195 -15.21 -2.48 13.33
CA ARG A 195 -14.55 -3.78 13.52
C ARG A 195 -13.72 -3.83 14.81
N GLY A 196 -13.78 -2.78 15.65
CA GLY A 196 -13.03 -2.67 16.90
C GLY A 196 -11.58 -2.20 16.76
N HIS A 197 -11.21 -1.67 15.59
CA HIS A 197 -9.85 -1.20 15.30
C HIS A 197 -9.81 0.32 15.08
N GLY A 198 -8.82 0.96 15.69
CA GLY A 198 -8.53 2.38 15.52
C GLY A 198 -9.52 3.34 16.19
N PRO A 199 -9.26 4.65 16.06
CA PRO A 199 -10.00 5.71 16.75
C PRO A 199 -11.35 6.06 16.10
N GLY A 200 -11.60 5.65 14.85
CA GLY A 200 -12.81 5.97 14.09
C GLY A 200 -12.84 7.38 13.52
N GLU A 201 -12.46 8.37 14.30
CA GLU A 201 -12.43 9.79 13.93
C GLU A 201 -11.21 10.49 14.52
N TYR A 202 -10.84 11.62 13.93
CA TYR A 202 -9.64 12.37 14.33
C TYR A 202 -9.69 12.88 15.76
N ALA A 203 -10.84 13.27 16.25
CA ALA A 203 -11.03 13.79 17.62
C ALA A 203 -10.57 12.79 18.71
N ASN A 204 -10.59 11.49 18.40
CA ASN A 204 -10.17 10.43 19.31
C ASN A 204 -8.66 10.14 19.27
N VAL A 205 -7.90 10.79 18.38
CA VAL A 205 -6.46 10.54 18.25
C VAL A 205 -5.67 11.35 19.27
N LYS A 206 -4.81 10.67 20.03
CA LYS A 206 -3.87 11.31 20.95
C LYS A 206 -2.53 11.49 20.28
N VAL A 207 -2.21 12.73 19.91
CA VAL A 207 -0.91 13.10 19.34
C VAL A 207 0.07 13.51 20.44
N ARG A 208 1.32 13.09 20.30
CA ARG A 208 2.46 13.51 21.13
C ARG A 208 3.52 14.15 20.23
N GLY A 209 4.26 15.11 20.75
CA GLY A 209 5.29 15.83 20.04
C GLY A 209 4.84 17.23 19.63
N ALA A 210 5.08 17.60 18.38
CA ALA A 210 4.71 18.92 17.88
C ALA A 210 3.18 19.09 17.78
N LEU A 211 2.70 20.30 17.97
CA LEU A 211 1.29 20.64 17.75
C LEU A 211 0.95 20.49 16.26
N VAL A 212 -0.14 19.81 15.93
CA VAL A 212 -0.53 19.54 14.55
C VAL A 212 -0.98 20.80 13.82
N GLU A 213 -1.85 21.59 14.44
CA GLU A 213 -2.51 22.72 13.77
C GLU A 213 -1.55 23.76 13.17
N PRO A 214 -0.47 24.17 13.82
CA PRO A 214 0.50 25.10 13.23
C PRO A 214 1.30 24.51 12.06
N LEU A 215 1.29 23.18 11.90
CA LEU A 215 2.03 22.46 10.87
C LEU A 215 1.16 22.08 9.67
N VAL A 216 -0.14 22.31 9.75
CA VAL A 216 -1.07 22.02 8.64
C VAL A 216 -0.66 22.85 7.42
N SER A 217 -0.45 22.16 6.31
CA SER A 217 -0.19 22.80 5.02
C SER A 217 -1.18 22.26 3.99
N ARG A 218 -1.56 23.12 3.02
CA ARG A 218 -2.54 22.72 2.02
C ARG A 218 -1.85 22.09 0.83
N TRP A 219 -1.92 20.79 0.74
CA TRP A 219 -1.45 20.02 -0.42
C TRP A 219 -2.43 20.13 -1.58
N ILE A 220 -1.90 20.13 -2.81
CA ILE A 220 -2.72 20.06 -4.02
C ILE A 220 -3.40 18.68 -4.05
N LYS A 221 -4.72 18.69 -4.03
CA LYS A 221 -5.51 17.46 -4.14
C LYS A 221 -5.27 16.82 -5.49
N ALA A 222 -5.29 15.49 -5.56
CA ALA A 222 -5.38 14.80 -6.83
C ALA A 222 -6.66 15.27 -7.54
N GLY A 223 -6.57 15.52 -8.84
CA GLY A 223 -7.65 16.13 -9.61
C GLY A 223 -9.00 15.48 -9.34
N LEU A 224 -10.05 16.28 -9.31
CA LEU A 224 -11.42 15.85 -8.99
C LEU A 224 -12.01 14.88 -10.04
N ASP A 225 -11.29 14.64 -11.11
CA ASP A 225 -11.68 13.76 -12.20
C ASP A 225 -11.88 12.30 -11.80
N TYR A 226 -11.37 11.92 -10.65
CA TYR A 226 -11.71 10.61 -10.08
C TYR A 226 -13.20 10.43 -9.79
N GLY A 227 -13.95 11.47 -9.56
CA GLY A 227 -15.41 11.41 -9.38
C GLY A 227 -16.17 11.05 -10.64
N GLY A 228 -15.68 11.48 -11.82
CA GLY A 228 -16.26 11.17 -13.13
C GLY A 228 -15.76 9.84 -13.70
N GLU A 229 -14.48 9.61 -13.61
CA GLU A 229 -13.81 8.43 -14.15
C GLU A 229 -14.03 7.15 -13.33
N TRP A 230 -14.41 7.22 -12.06
CA TRP A 230 -14.70 6.04 -11.27
C TRP A 230 -15.77 5.14 -11.90
N LYS A 231 -16.78 5.72 -12.58
CA LYS A 231 -17.77 4.94 -13.31
C LYS A 231 -17.19 4.26 -14.54
N GLU A 232 -16.19 4.85 -15.16
CA GLU A 232 -15.48 4.26 -16.28
C GLU A 232 -14.40 3.31 -15.80
N GLN A 233 -13.71 3.61 -14.71
CA GLN A 233 -12.73 2.71 -14.10
C GLN A 233 -13.37 1.48 -13.47
N ALA A 234 -14.58 1.53 -12.99
CA ALA A 234 -15.33 0.32 -12.65
C ALA A 234 -15.51 -0.61 -13.86
N ASN A 235 -15.36 -0.09 -15.08
CA ASN A 235 -15.27 -0.88 -16.30
C ASN A 235 -13.83 -1.23 -16.71
N TYR A 236 -12.81 -0.68 -16.04
CA TYR A 236 -11.40 -1.09 -16.23
C TYR A 236 -11.17 -2.57 -15.91
N GLY A 237 -12.06 -3.14 -15.13
CA GLY A 237 -12.01 -4.50 -14.70
C GLY A 237 -12.51 -5.55 -15.66
N LYS A 238 -12.79 -5.23 -16.91
CA LYS A 238 -13.18 -6.25 -17.91
C LYS A 238 -11.99 -6.94 -18.58
N SER A 239 -10.83 -6.98 -17.95
CA SER A 239 -9.80 -7.92 -18.38
C SER A 239 -10.00 -9.23 -17.62
N PRO A 240 -10.51 -10.30 -18.25
CA PRO A 240 -10.76 -11.58 -17.58
C PRO A 240 -9.47 -12.39 -17.36
N ARG A 241 -8.31 -11.76 -17.36
CA ARG A 241 -7.03 -12.48 -17.37
C ARG A 241 -6.17 -12.03 -16.21
N ARG A 242 -5.96 -12.93 -15.28
CA ARG A 242 -4.85 -12.86 -14.34
C ARG A 242 -3.54 -12.96 -15.12
N TRP A 243 -2.63 -12.04 -14.88
CA TRP A 243 -1.30 -12.07 -15.43
C TRP A 243 -0.31 -12.40 -14.33
N SER A 244 0.45 -13.44 -14.53
CA SER A 244 1.66 -13.73 -13.76
C SER A 244 2.88 -13.34 -14.58
N LEU A 245 4.06 -13.43 -14.00
CA LEU A 245 5.34 -13.31 -14.73
C LEU A 245 5.47 -14.32 -15.89
N PHE A 246 4.63 -15.35 -15.93
CA PHE A 246 4.63 -16.44 -16.91
C PHE A 246 3.40 -16.44 -17.82
N GLY A 247 2.59 -15.37 -17.81
CA GLY A 247 1.34 -15.31 -18.55
C GLY A 247 0.11 -15.47 -17.66
N PRO A 248 -1.08 -15.75 -18.24
CA PRO A 248 -2.29 -15.92 -17.47
C PRO A 248 -2.17 -17.15 -16.54
N VAL A 249 -2.37 -16.92 -15.25
CA VAL A 249 -2.45 -18.01 -14.27
C VAL A 249 -3.83 -18.61 -14.38
N ALA A 250 -3.91 -19.90 -14.70
CA ALA A 250 -5.16 -20.62 -14.58
C ALA A 250 -5.57 -20.70 -13.11
N ALA A 251 -6.86 -20.69 -12.85
CA ALA A 251 -7.42 -20.66 -11.49
C ALA A 251 -7.07 -21.88 -10.62
N ASP A 252 -6.45 -22.89 -11.22
CA ASP A 252 -6.10 -24.18 -10.65
C ASP A 252 -4.60 -24.39 -10.38
N HIS A 253 -3.75 -23.38 -10.64
CA HIS A 253 -2.34 -23.48 -10.26
C HIS A 253 -2.18 -23.31 -8.75
N SER A 254 -1.54 -24.30 -8.12
CA SER A 254 -1.09 -24.18 -6.74
C SER A 254 0.09 -23.20 -6.69
N PHE A 255 0.11 -22.34 -5.70
CA PHE A 255 1.15 -21.31 -5.53
C PHE A 255 2.52 -21.86 -5.17
N ASP A 256 2.61 -23.15 -4.83
CA ASP A 256 3.88 -23.84 -4.57
C ASP A 256 4.84 -23.80 -5.78
N ASP A 257 4.29 -23.71 -7.01
CA ASP A 257 5.08 -23.60 -8.23
C ASP A 257 5.73 -22.22 -8.42
N ILE A 258 5.28 -21.20 -7.69
CA ILE A 258 5.78 -19.81 -7.79
C ILE A 258 6.87 -19.54 -6.74
N ALA A 259 6.91 -20.32 -5.68
CA ALA A 259 7.87 -20.19 -4.58
C ALA A 259 9.36 -20.31 -5.00
N THR A 260 9.61 -20.80 -6.21
CA THR A 260 10.98 -21.02 -6.72
C THR A 260 11.56 -19.83 -7.46
N LEU A 261 10.87 -18.68 -7.53
CA LEU A 261 11.23 -17.57 -8.40
C LEU A 261 11.95 -16.42 -7.69
N ASN A 262 12.16 -16.54 -6.42
CA ASN A 262 13.02 -15.60 -5.73
C ASN A 262 14.45 -15.83 -6.23
N PRO A 263 15.08 -14.89 -6.93
CA PRO A 263 16.49 -15.07 -7.28
C PRO A 263 17.25 -15.17 -5.96
N ALA A 264 17.94 -16.27 -5.78
CA ALA A 264 18.87 -16.40 -4.66
C ALA A 264 19.80 -15.16 -4.63
N PRO A 265 20.22 -14.69 -3.45
CA PRO A 265 21.01 -13.49 -3.27
C PRO A 265 22.26 -13.46 -4.13
#